data_d208268a4b4ced17156cdfe714d5a9ff
#
_entry.id   d208268a4b4ced17156cdfe714d5a9ff
#
_cell.length_a   1.000
_cell.length_b   1.000
_cell.length_c   1.000
_cell.angle_alpha   90.00
_cell.angle_beta   90.00
_cell.angle_gamma   90.00
#
_symmetry.space_group_name_H-M   'P 1'
#
loop_
_entity.id
_entity.type
_entity.pdbx_description
1 polymer ?
#
loop_
_entity_poly.entity_id
_entity_poly.type
_entity_poly.pdbx_seq_one_letter_code
_entity_poly.pdbx_strand_id
1 'polypeptide(L)'
;MATHHATISWCASPDEDFTKGQYSRAHSWTFDGGTTVRASASPHIVPAPWSDASGVDPEEAFVASLSSCHMLFFLDFARRSGVVVASYEDEAEGVMEKGDDGKVRITLVTLRPRIAYRGEAPDTQAIDALHHKAHEACFIANSVTAEVRVEAG
;
A
#
# COMPACT_ATOMS: atom_id res chain seq x y z
N MET A 1 0.93 4.69 -23.46
CA MET A 1 1.25 3.51 -22.65
C MET A 1 2.49 3.81 -21.82
N ALA A 2 2.47 3.47 -20.53
CA ALA A 2 3.59 3.65 -19.62
C ALA A 2 4.04 2.29 -19.07
N THR A 3 5.32 2.16 -18.78
CA THR A 3 5.91 0.95 -18.20
C THR A 3 6.58 1.32 -16.89
N HIS A 4 6.36 0.52 -15.86
CA HIS A 4 6.91 0.72 -14.52
C HIS A 4 7.81 -0.46 -14.16
N HIS A 5 8.93 -0.20 -13.49
CA HIS A 5 9.97 -1.18 -13.23
C HIS A 5 10.32 -1.26 -11.75
N ALA A 6 10.62 -2.48 -11.31
CA ALA A 6 11.23 -2.75 -10.02
C ALA A 6 12.18 -3.94 -10.16
N THR A 7 13.30 -3.90 -9.48
CA THR A 7 14.25 -5.02 -9.39
C THR A 7 14.20 -5.58 -7.98
N ILE A 8 13.93 -6.88 -7.88
CA ILE A 8 13.88 -7.61 -6.61
C ILE A 8 15.11 -8.50 -6.56
N SER A 9 15.92 -8.38 -5.49
CA SER A 9 17.20 -9.08 -5.38
C SER A 9 17.36 -9.74 -4.02
N TRP A 10 17.61 -11.05 -4.03
CA TRP A 10 17.89 -11.87 -2.85
C TRP A 10 19.11 -12.74 -3.10
N CYS A 11 19.93 -12.94 -2.06
CA CYS A 11 21.05 -13.86 -2.08
C CYS A 11 21.02 -14.76 -0.84
N ALA A 12 21.35 -16.04 -1.05
CA ALA A 12 21.54 -16.98 0.05
C ALA A 12 22.83 -16.67 0.83
N SER A 13 22.80 -16.90 2.14
CA SER A 13 24.02 -16.93 2.96
C SER A 13 24.58 -18.35 3.01
N PRO A 14 25.94 -18.51 3.00
CA PRO A 14 26.57 -19.84 2.99
C PRO A 14 26.25 -20.70 4.22
N ASP A 15 25.92 -20.08 5.36
CA ASP A 15 25.69 -20.74 6.64
C ASP A 15 24.25 -21.18 6.84
N GLU A 16 23.37 -20.93 5.85
CA GLU A 16 21.95 -21.23 5.94
C GLU A 16 21.61 -22.60 5.34
N ASP A 17 20.63 -23.28 5.93
CA ASP A 17 20.10 -24.53 5.39
C ASP A 17 18.79 -24.24 4.61
N PHE A 18 18.95 -23.90 3.35
CA PHE A 18 17.87 -23.47 2.48
C PHE A 18 16.75 -24.52 2.36
N THR A 19 17.10 -25.78 2.17
CA THR A 19 16.11 -26.84 1.94
C THR A 19 15.25 -27.12 3.18
N LYS A 20 15.77 -26.80 4.37
CA LYS A 20 14.99 -26.87 5.63
C LYS A 20 14.20 -25.61 5.93
N GLY A 21 14.21 -24.63 5.03
CA GLY A 21 13.56 -23.35 5.25
C GLY A 21 14.31 -22.41 6.21
N GLN A 22 15.53 -22.76 6.60
CA GLN A 22 16.37 -22.01 7.53
C GLN A 22 17.23 -21.00 6.75
N TYR A 23 16.59 -20.03 6.15
CA TYR A 23 17.24 -18.95 5.40
C TYR A 23 16.53 -17.63 5.61
N SER A 24 17.29 -16.54 5.59
CA SER A 24 16.75 -15.19 5.72
C SER A 24 15.91 -14.82 4.50
N ARG A 25 14.74 -14.21 4.72
CA ARG A 25 13.89 -13.63 3.67
C ARG A 25 14.23 -12.16 3.41
N ALA A 26 15.23 -11.61 4.09
CA ALA A 26 15.68 -10.24 3.82
C ALA A 26 16.19 -10.11 2.40
N HIS A 27 15.71 -9.08 1.71
CA HIS A 27 16.05 -8.80 0.32
C HIS A 27 15.92 -7.32 0.04
N SER A 28 16.11 -6.90 -1.19
CA SER A 28 15.99 -5.50 -1.57
C SER A 28 15.09 -5.32 -2.79
N TRP A 29 14.39 -4.19 -2.81
CA TRP A 29 13.70 -3.68 -3.98
C TRP A 29 14.43 -2.42 -4.44
N THR A 30 14.77 -2.35 -5.72
CA THR A 30 15.38 -1.16 -6.32
C THR A 30 14.52 -0.68 -7.48
N PHE A 31 14.25 0.61 -7.50
CA PHE A 31 13.42 1.27 -8.50
C PHE A 31 14.29 2.06 -9.48
N ASP A 32 13.75 2.37 -10.63
CA ASP A 32 14.45 3.06 -11.72
C ASP A 32 15.00 4.44 -11.34
N GLY A 33 14.38 5.13 -10.38
CA GLY A 33 14.88 6.38 -9.81
C GLY A 33 16.07 6.24 -8.85
N GLY A 34 16.54 5.02 -8.59
CA GLY A 34 17.67 4.73 -7.70
C GLY A 34 17.31 4.47 -6.25
N THR A 35 16.04 4.60 -5.86
CA THR A 35 15.61 4.27 -4.50
C THR A 35 15.70 2.77 -4.26
N THR A 36 16.33 2.38 -3.15
CA THR A 36 16.37 1.00 -2.67
C THR A 36 15.60 0.88 -1.36
N VAL A 37 14.74 -0.11 -1.29
CA VAL A 37 13.93 -0.43 -0.10
C VAL A 37 14.40 -1.77 0.45
N ARG A 38 14.67 -1.80 1.76
CA ARG A 38 14.90 -3.03 2.49
C ARG A 38 13.57 -3.76 2.66
N ALA A 39 13.53 -5.02 2.24
CA ALA A 39 12.32 -5.82 2.22
C ALA A 39 12.52 -7.18 2.88
N SER A 40 11.44 -7.80 3.31
CA SER A 40 11.42 -9.14 3.86
C SER A 40 10.02 -9.74 3.73
N ALA A 41 9.90 -11.04 4.01
CA ALA A 41 8.60 -11.62 4.30
C ALA A 41 8.03 -11.03 5.61
N SER A 42 6.72 -10.97 5.71
CA SER A 42 6.05 -10.60 6.96
C SER A 42 6.40 -11.60 8.08
N PRO A 43 6.66 -11.13 9.31
CA PRO A 43 6.82 -12.00 10.48
C PRO A 43 5.56 -12.85 10.78
N HIS A 44 4.40 -12.44 10.29
CA HIS A 44 3.16 -13.22 10.40
C HIS A 44 3.14 -14.44 9.46
N ILE A 45 3.94 -14.42 8.40
CA ILE A 45 4.05 -15.50 7.42
C ILE A 45 5.26 -16.37 7.69
N VAL A 46 6.40 -15.74 7.95
CA VAL A 46 7.67 -16.41 8.27
C VAL A 46 8.18 -15.90 9.61
N PRO A 47 8.26 -16.75 10.64
CA PRO A 47 8.71 -16.27 11.95
C PRO A 47 10.18 -15.90 11.97
N ALA A 48 10.54 -15.03 12.92
CA ALA A 48 11.95 -14.74 13.19
C ALA A 48 12.69 -16.04 13.63
N PRO A 49 13.96 -16.20 13.34
CA PRO A 49 14.89 -15.21 12.76
C PRO A 49 14.90 -15.18 11.22
N TRP A 50 14.00 -15.89 10.56
CA TRP A 50 14.02 -16.08 9.10
C TRP A 50 13.26 -14.97 8.34
N SER A 51 12.64 -14.05 9.06
CA SER A 51 12.13 -12.79 8.53
C SER A 51 12.74 -11.60 9.29
N ASP A 52 12.68 -10.44 8.69
CA ASP A 52 13.16 -9.17 9.25
C ASP A 52 11.99 -8.19 9.41
N ALA A 53 11.53 -8.02 10.63
CA ALA A 53 10.39 -7.14 10.93
C ALA A 53 10.65 -5.65 10.61
N SER A 54 11.93 -5.25 10.44
CA SER A 54 12.28 -3.88 10.03
C SER A 54 12.20 -3.66 8.53
N GLY A 55 12.08 -4.72 7.74
CA GLY A 55 11.91 -4.65 6.29
C GLY A 55 10.44 -4.43 5.91
N VAL A 56 10.22 -3.87 4.73
CA VAL A 56 8.88 -3.78 4.15
C VAL A 56 8.48 -5.14 3.58
N ASP A 57 7.31 -5.63 3.92
CA ASP A 57 6.79 -6.85 3.30
C ASP A 57 5.87 -6.55 2.10
N PRO A 58 5.63 -7.53 1.22
CA PRO A 58 4.80 -7.32 0.03
C PRO A 58 3.37 -6.88 0.36
N GLU A 59 2.82 -7.35 1.47
CA GLU A 59 1.45 -7.03 1.90
C GLU A 59 1.35 -5.56 2.33
N GLU A 60 2.34 -5.07 3.10
CA GLU A 60 2.45 -3.65 3.47
C GLU A 60 2.61 -2.77 2.23
N ALA A 61 3.44 -3.19 1.28
CA ALA A 61 3.64 -2.47 0.03
C ALA A 61 2.36 -2.40 -0.81
N PHE A 62 1.58 -3.46 -0.83
CA PHE A 62 0.26 -3.51 -1.50
C PHE A 62 -0.69 -2.48 -0.89
N VAL A 63 -0.80 -2.44 0.44
CA VAL A 63 -1.63 -1.47 1.17
C VAL A 63 -1.13 -0.05 0.91
N ALA A 64 0.17 0.18 1.01
CA ALA A 64 0.79 1.49 0.77
C ALA A 64 0.55 1.99 -0.66
N SER A 65 0.62 1.12 -1.67
CA SER A 65 0.37 1.50 -3.06
C SER A 65 -1.07 1.96 -3.29
N LEU A 66 -2.05 1.29 -2.68
CA LEU A 66 -3.46 1.66 -2.74
C LEU A 66 -3.72 3.01 -2.06
N SER A 67 -3.21 3.18 -0.85
CA SER A 67 -3.35 4.43 -0.08
C SER A 67 -2.71 5.61 -0.82
N SER A 68 -1.47 5.44 -1.29
CA SER A 68 -0.73 6.48 -2.02
C SER A 68 -1.44 6.88 -3.31
N CYS A 69 -1.90 5.91 -4.10
CA CYS A 69 -2.61 6.18 -5.35
C CYS A 69 -3.92 6.94 -5.10
N HIS A 70 -4.69 6.53 -4.11
CA HIS A 70 -5.92 7.21 -3.71
C HIS A 70 -5.66 8.66 -3.27
N MET A 71 -4.65 8.86 -2.42
CA MET A 71 -4.25 10.20 -1.98
C MET A 71 -3.91 11.12 -3.17
N LEU A 72 -3.10 10.64 -4.11
CA LEU A 72 -2.68 11.46 -5.27
C LEU A 72 -3.88 11.90 -6.10
N PHE A 73 -4.86 11.03 -6.34
CA PHE A 73 -6.10 11.39 -7.02
C PHE A 73 -6.98 12.31 -6.19
N PHE A 74 -7.10 12.08 -4.89
CA PHE A 74 -7.83 12.99 -4.00
C PHE A 74 -7.26 14.41 -4.07
N LEU A 75 -5.95 14.55 -3.97
CA LEU A 75 -5.29 15.85 -4.04
C LEU A 75 -5.53 16.56 -5.38
N ASP A 76 -5.49 15.81 -6.48
CA ASP A 76 -5.75 16.38 -7.81
C ASP A 76 -7.21 16.85 -7.96
N PHE A 77 -8.17 16.04 -7.54
CA PHE A 77 -9.58 16.43 -7.59
C PHE A 77 -9.91 17.58 -6.62
N ALA A 78 -9.30 17.58 -5.44
CA ALA A 78 -9.45 18.69 -4.48
C ALA A 78 -8.98 20.01 -5.09
N ARG A 79 -7.76 20.05 -5.65
CA ARG A 79 -7.26 21.28 -6.28
C ARG A 79 -8.13 21.76 -7.44
N ARG A 80 -8.66 20.84 -8.25
CA ARG A 80 -9.56 21.17 -9.36
C ARG A 80 -10.88 21.78 -8.88
N SER A 81 -11.30 21.44 -7.67
CA SER A 81 -12.50 21.97 -7.03
C SER A 81 -12.25 23.25 -6.24
N GLY A 82 -11.03 23.77 -6.26
CA GLY A 82 -10.64 24.97 -5.50
C GLY A 82 -10.42 24.68 -4.01
N VAL A 83 -10.34 23.42 -3.59
CA VAL A 83 -10.06 23.02 -2.22
C VAL A 83 -8.56 22.95 -2.01
N VAL A 84 -8.06 23.60 -0.97
CA VAL A 84 -6.63 23.61 -0.63
C VAL A 84 -6.37 22.67 0.53
N VAL A 85 -5.68 21.56 0.25
CA VAL A 85 -5.27 20.59 1.26
C VAL A 85 -3.94 21.04 1.86
N ALA A 86 -3.86 21.07 3.18
CA ALA A 86 -2.63 21.39 3.91
C ALA A 86 -1.84 20.14 4.30
N SER A 87 -2.53 19.07 4.68
CA SER A 87 -1.90 17.78 4.99
C SER A 87 -2.88 16.63 4.74
N TYR A 88 -2.31 15.48 4.48
CA TYR A 88 -3.05 14.23 4.28
C TYR A 88 -2.26 13.12 4.97
N GLU A 89 -2.89 12.39 5.86
CA GLU A 89 -2.30 11.24 6.55
C GLU A 89 -3.30 10.10 6.55
N ASP A 90 -2.88 8.93 6.14
CA ASP A 90 -3.73 7.74 6.06
C ASP A 90 -3.09 6.59 6.83
N GLU A 91 -3.77 6.11 7.86
CA GLU A 91 -3.43 4.87 8.56
C GLU A 91 -4.20 3.71 7.94
N ALA A 92 -3.78 3.32 6.75
CA ALA A 92 -4.42 2.28 5.98
C ALA A 92 -4.15 0.88 6.54
N GLU A 93 -5.13 -0.01 6.41
CA GLU A 93 -5.08 -1.37 6.92
C GLU A 93 -5.52 -2.35 5.84
N GLY A 94 -4.78 -3.45 5.70
CA GLY A 94 -5.15 -4.56 4.82
C GLY A 94 -5.47 -5.81 5.64
N VAL A 95 -6.56 -6.49 5.30
CA VAL A 95 -6.98 -7.74 5.94
C VAL A 95 -6.73 -8.91 4.99
N MET A 96 -5.93 -9.88 5.46
CA MET A 96 -5.62 -11.09 4.72
C MET A 96 -6.52 -12.23 5.18
N GLU A 97 -7.22 -12.85 4.24
CA GLU A 97 -8.17 -13.94 4.52
C GLU A 97 -8.10 -15.01 3.45
N LYS A 98 -8.65 -16.16 3.77
CA LYS A 98 -8.88 -17.20 2.78
C LYS A 98 -10.16 -16.89 2.01
N GLY A 99 -10.03 -16.73 0.71
CA GLY A 99 -11.17 -16.52 -0.19
C GLY A 99 -11.99 -17.77 -0.43
N ASP A 100 -13.12 -17.61 -1.10
CA ASP A 100 -14.05 -18.71 -1.43
C ASP A 100 -13.40 -19.80 -2.31
N ASP A 101 -12.39 -19.41 -3.10
CA ASP A 101 -11.60 -20.29 -3.93
C ASP A 101 -10.48 -21.05 -3.16
N GLY A 102 -10.40 -20.86 -1.85
CA GLY A 102 -9.39 -21.45 -0.97
C GLY A 102 -8.03 -20.74 -0.98
N LYS A 103 -7.86 -19.70 -1.76
CA LYS A 103 -6.60 -18.94 -1.83
C LYS A 103 -6.58 -17.84 -0.77
N VAL A 104 -5.42 -17.70 -0.13
CA VAL A 104 -5.18 -16.61 0.84
C VAL A 104 -4.75 -15.37 0.08
N ARG A 105 -5.39 -14.24 0.38
CA ARG A 105 -5.10 -12.94 -0.22
C ARG A 105 -5.60 -11.80 0.65
N ILE A 106 -5.14 -10.59 0.37
CA ILE A 106 -5.76 -9.40 0.94
C ILE A 106 -7.13 -9.23 0.29
N THR A 107 -8.19 -9.34 1.09
CA THR A 107 -9.58 -9.24 0.63
C THR A 107 -10.16 -7.85 0.82
N LEU A 108 -9.65 -7.10 1.80
CA LEU A 108 -10.13 -5.77 2.15
C LEU A 108 -8.95 -4.86 2.49
N VAL A 109 -8.96 -3.66 1.94
CA VAL A 109 -8.10 -2.56 2.37
C VAL A 109 -8.99 -1.41 2.81
N THR A 110 -8.78 -0.94 4.04
CA THR A 110 -9.48 0.20 4.61
C THR A 110 -8.54 1.38 4.68
N LEU A 111 -8.89 2.46 4.00
CA LEU A 111 -8.19 3.74 4.04
C LEU A 111 -8.85 4.63 5.10
N ARG A 112 -8.04 5.25 5.96
CA ARG A 112 -8.52 6.13 7.05
C ARG A 112 -7.85 7.49 6.98
N PRO A 113 -8.10 8.26 5.92
CA PRO A 113 -7.44 9.54 5.73
C PRO A 113 -7.89 10.59 6.74
N ARG A 114 -6.90 11.26 7.33
CA ARG A 114 -7.07 12.49 8.13
C ARG A 114 -6.49 13.64 7.32
N ILE A 115 -7.34 14.60 7.00
CA ILE A 115 -7.01 15.67 6.05
C ILE A 115 -7.21 17.02 6.74
N ALA A 116 -6.18 17.86 6.69
CA ALA A 116 -6.28 19.26 7.08
C ALA A 116 -6.36 20.14 5.82
N TYR A 117 -7.15 21.18 5.92
CA TYR A 117 -7.40 22.13 4.82
C TYR A 117 -6.89 23.52 5.17
N ARG A 118 -6.51 24.29 4.17
CA ARG A 118 -6.27 25.72 4.31
C ARG A 118 -7.53 26.48 3.89
N GLY A 119 -7.92 27.45 4.72
CA GLY A 119 -9.16 28.17 4.50
C GLY A 119 -10.39 27.36 4.94
N GLU A 120 -11.49 27.58 4.26
CA GLU A 120 -12.73 26.89 4.55
C GLU A 120 -12.64 25.41 4.13
N ALA A 121 -12.85 24.51 5.08
CA ALA A 121 -12.95 23.08 4.79
C ALA A 121 -14.23 22.79 4.01
N PRO A 122 -14.20 21.87 3.02
CA PRO A 122 -15.40 21.41 2.37
C PRO A 122 -16.31 20.69 3.36
N ASP A 123 -17.61 20.68 3.07
CA ASP A 123 -18.55 19.90 3.87
C ASP A 123 -18.37 18.38 3.65
N THR A 124 -18.98 17.59 4.51
CA THR A 124 -18.87 16.12 4.47
C THR A 124 -19.28 15.55 3.12
N GLN A 125 -20.35 16.07 2.51
CA GLN A 125 -20.81 15.59 1.20
C GLN A 125 -19.78 15.87 0.10
N ALA A 126 -19.14 17.02 0.12
CA ALA A 126 -18.09 17.37 -0.84
C ALA A 126 -16.83 16.51 -0.64
N ILE A 127 -16.46 16.24 0.60
CA ILE A 127 -15.34 15.34 0.95
C ILE A 127 -15.63 13.92 0.45
N ASP A 128 -16.82 13.39 0.71
CA ASP A 128 -17.23 12.05 0.25
C ASP A 128 -17.21 11.96 -1.28
N ALA A 129 -17.67 13.00 -1.96
CA ALA A 129 -17.63 13.07 -3.42
C ALA A 129 -16.21 13.07 -3.97
N LEU A 130 -15.26 13.75 -3.31
CA LEU A 130 -13.84 13.73 -3.67
C LEU A 130 -13.23 12.33 -3.49
N HIS A 131 -13.53 11.67 -2.37
CA HIS A 131 -13.07 10.31 -2.12
C HIS A 131 -13.65 9.31 -3.13
N HIS A 132 -14.93 9.44 -3.47
CA HIS A 132 -15.56 8.59 -4.48
C HIS A 132 -14.88 8.73 -5.84
N LYS A 133 -14.65 9.95 -6.30
CA LYS A 133 -13.92 10.22 -7.56
C LYS A 133 -12.49 9.66 -7.52
N ALA A 134 -11.79 9.83 -6.40
CA ALA A 134 -10.44 9.30 -6.23
C ALA A 134 -10.42 7.78 -6.32
N HIS A 135 -11.37 7.10 -5.68
CA HIS A 135 -11.49 5.65 -5.76
C HIS A 135 -11.76 5.16 -7.19
N GLU A 136 -12.69 5.78 -7.90
CA GLU A 136 -13.02 5.42 -9.29
C GLU A 136 -11.82 5.60 -10.24
N ALA A 137 -11.00 6.62 -10.01
CA ALA A 137 -9.84 6.93 -10.85
C ALA A 137 -8.55 6.21 -10.44
N CYS A 138 -8.50 5.65 -9.23
CA CYS A 138 -7.28 5.05 -8.68
C CYS A 138 -6.81 3.87 -9.52
N PHE A 139 -5.66 4.01 -10.17
CA PHE A 139 -5.08 2.98 -11.04
C PHE A 139 -4.84 1.66 -10.31
N ILE A 140 -4.37 1.74 -9.06
CA ILE A 140 -4.07 0.54 -8.27
C ILE A 140 -5.36 -0.14 -7.83
N ALA A 141 -6.38 0.62 -7.39
CA ALA A 141 -7.68 0.04 -7.05
C ALA A 141 -8.33 -0.67 -8.25
N ASN A 142 -8.17 -0.09 -9.45
CA ASN A 142 -8.66 -0.69 -10.70
C ASN A 142 -7.87 -1.94 -11.14
N SER A 143 -6.74 -2.21 -10.50
CA SER A 143 -5.83 -3.31 -10.86
C SER A 143 -5.88 -4.50 -9.89
N VAL A 144 -6.71 -4.43 -8.85
CA VAL A 144 -6.75 -5.43 -7.78
C VAL A 144 -8.16 -5.98 -7.58
N THR A 145 -8.25 -7.14 -6.94
CA THR A 145 -9.54 -7.77 -6.59
C THR A 145 -9.99 -7.47 -5.17
N ALA A 146 -9.08 -6.96 -4.32
CA ALA A 146 -9.41 -6.55 -2.97
C ALA A 146 -10.47 -5.44 -2.98
N GLU A 147 -11.41 -5.50 -2.04
CA GLU A 147 -12.31 -4.38 -1.77
C GLU A 147 -11.51 -3.24 -1.13
N VAL A 148 -11.71 -2.02 -1.60
CA VAL A 148 -11.10 -0.83 -1.01
C VAL A 148 -12.19 0.05 -0.42
N ARG A 149 -12.14 0.27 0.89
CA ARG A 149 -13.07 1.14 1.62
C ARG A 149 -12.37 2.40 2.08
N VAL A 150 -13.09 3.51 2.10
CA VAL A 150 -12.63 4.76 2.69
C VAL A 150 -13.50 5.07 3.90
N GLU A 151 -12.87 5.16 5.06
CA GLU A 151 -13.48 5.61 6.31
C GLU A 151 -12.91 7.00 6.61
N ALA A 152 -13.50 8.04 6.02
CA ALA A 152 -13.09 9.42 6.25
C ALA A 152 -13.45 9.85 7.68
N GLY A 153 -12.44 10.28 8.41
CA GLY A 153 -12.62 10.79 9.78
C GLY A 153 -12.98 12.25 9.82
#